data_6a747badff86b2ba5bed035c19c71476
#
_entry.id   6a747badff86b2ba5bed035c19c71476
#
_cell.length_a   1.000
_cell.length_b   1.000
_cell.length_c   1.000
_cell.angle_alpha   90.00
_cell.angle_beta   90.00
_cell.angle_gamma   90.00
#
_symmetry.space_group_name_H-M   'P 1'
#
loop_
_entity.id
_entity.type
_entity.pdbx_description
1 polymer ?
#
loop_
_entity_poly.entity_id
_entity_poly.type
_entity_poly.pdbx_seq_one_letter_code
_entity_poly.pdbx_strand_id
1 'polypeptide(L)'
;MPELTGMRQPALVVVAGRPGAGKTTLAHALARAVRCPAICRDEIKEGLVRTASDGGEPGADLQRHATDVFFDVLALLLGRGVTVVAEAAFQDRVWAPRLEPLRAIARVRLVLCEVESELARERKDARGLGDPARARFHPEGAGHDQATGQFDPPRLDVPMLRVDTSDGYRPDFDAIVEFARG
;
A
#
# COMPACT_ATOMS: atom_id res chain seq x y z
N MET A 1 31.29 -1.63 -6.22
CA MET A 1 30.06 -0.84 -6.34
C MET A 1 30.47 0.61 -6.20
N PRO A 2 30.12 1.52 -7.13
CA PRO A 2 30.40 2.94 -6.92
C PRO A 2 29.64 3.38 -5.65
N GLU A 3 30.35 3.94 -4.70
CA GLU A 3 29.77 4.63 -3.54
C GLU A 3 28.97 5.82 -4.09
N LEU A 4 27.66 5.83 -3.86
CA LEU A 4 26.78 6.95 -4.18
C LEU A 4 26.94 8.07 -3.14
N THR A 5 28.22 8.49 -2.96
CA THR A 5 28.59 9.54 -1.99
C THR A 5 27.87 10.82 -2.36
N GLY A 6 27.03 11.33 -1.47
CA GLY A 6 26.26 12.58 -1.65
C GLY A 6 24.77 12.38 -2.00
N MET A 7 24.27 11.16 -2.13
CA MET A 7 22.83 10.94 -2.30
C MET A 7 22.08 11.15 -0.98
N ARG A 8 20.95 11.85 -1.05
CA ARG A 8 20.01 11.94 0.06
C ARG A 8 19.41 10.56 0.35
N GLN A 9 19.15 10.26 1.62
CA GLN A 9 18.45 9.05 2.01
C GLN A 9 17.12 8.94 1.23
N PRO A 10 16.77 7.77 0.63
CA PRO A 10 15.55 7.60 -0.13
C PRO A 10 14.32 7.80 0.76
N ALA A 11 13.19 8.13 0.16
CA ALA A 11 11.92 8.22 0.87
C ALA A 11 11.08 6.96 0.64
N LEU A 12 10.44 6.49 1.71
CA LEU A 12 9.36 5.51 1.66
C LEU A 12 8.05 6.23 2.00
N VAL A 13 7.21 6.43 1.01
CA VAL A 13 5.86 6.98 1.22
C VAL A 13 4.87 5.83 1.30
N VAL A 14 4.38 5.56 2.50
CA VAL A 14 3.39 4.50 2.76
C VAL A 14 1.99 5.07 2.57
N VAL A 15 1.21 4.46 1.68
CA VAL A 15 -0.22 4.77 1.49
C VAL A 15 -1.03 3.66 2.13
N ALA A 16 -1.61 3.95 3.28
CA ALA A 16 -2.40 3.02 4.09
C ALA A 16 -3.87 3.45 4.15
N GLY A 17 -4.74 2.54 4.61
CA GLY A 17 -6.17 2.78 4.76
C GLY A 17 -6.97 1.50 4.56
N ARG A 18 -8.25 1.52 4.89
CA ARG A 18 -9.14 0.36 4.70
C ARG A 18 -9.32 -0.03 3.23
N PRO A 19 -9.71 -1.27 2.92
CA PRO A 19 -10.16 -1.63 1.59
C PRO A 19 -11.28 -0.68 1.11
N GLY A 20 -11.25 -0.26 -0.15
CA GLY A 20 -12.23 0.70 -0.68
C GLY A 20 -11.87 2.19 -0.47
N ALA A 21 -10.83 2.51 0.29
CA ALA A 21 -10.42 3.90 0.55
C ALA A 21 -9.63 4.58 -0.60
N GLY A 22 -9.63 4.05 -1.81
CA GLY A 22 -8.97 4.72 -2.95
C GLY A 22 -7.43 4.72 -2.94
N LYS A 23 -6.80 3.97 -2.04
CA LYS A 23 -5.33 3.94 -1.85
C LYS A 23 -4.52 3.70 -3.12
N THR A 24 -4.91 2.69 -3.90
CA THR A 24 -4.17 2.29 -5.12
C THR A 24 -4.18 3.41 -6.16
N THR A 25 -5.33 4.08 -6.33
CA THR A 25 -5.45 5.25 -7.22
C THR A 25 -4.54 6.38 -6.77
N LEU A 26 -4.57 6.70 -5.47
CA LEU A 26 -3.70 7.73 -4.89
C LEU A 26 -2.22 7.35 -5.01
N ALA A 27 -1.86 6.11 -4.69
CA ALA A 27 -0.47 5.64 -4.73
C ALA A 27 0.13 5.77 -6.14
N HIS A 28 -0.59 5.36 -7.18
CA HIS A 28 -0.13 5.52 -8.56
C HIS A 28 -0.04 6.98 -8.99
N ALA A 29 -1.03 7.81 -8.64
CA ALA A 29 -1.00 9.24 -8.95
C ALA A 29 0.20 9.92 -8.25
N LEU A 30 0.41 9.61 -6.97
CA LEU A 30 1.49 10.17 -6.17
C LEU A 30 2.86 9.73 -6.69
N ALA A 31 3.05 8.44 -7.01
CA ALA A 31 4.29 7.90 -7.56
C ALA A 31 4.68 8.59 -8.87
N ARG A 32 3.71 8.86 -9.76
CA ARG A 32 3.92 9.64 -10.98
C ARG A 32 4.35 11.08 -10.69
N ALA A 33 3.69 11.74 -9.74
CA ALA A 33 3.98 13.13 -9.38
C ALA A 33 5.35 13.30 -8.72
N VAL A 34 5.78 12.34 -7.89
CA VAL A 34 7.11 12.34 -7.26
C VAL A 34 8.18 11.65 -8.10
N ARG A 35 7.80 11.05 -9.23
CA ARG A 35 8.68 10.36 -10.20
C ARG A 35 9.43 9.17 -9.60
N CYS A 36 8.70 8.28 -8.95
CA CYS A 36 9.22 7.04 -8.38
C CYS A 36 8.27 5.87 -8.64
N PRO A 37 8.68 4.59 -8.43
CA PRO A 37 7.78 3.46 -8.57
C PRO A 37 6.70 3.44 -7.47
N ALA A 38 5.50 2.96 -7.85
CA ALA A 38 4.49 2.50 -6.91
C ALA A 38 4.62 0.99 -6.74
N ILE A 39 4.64 0.51 -5.51
CA ILE A 39 4.64 -0.90 -5.14
C ILE A 39 3.33 -1.17 -4.40
N CYS A 40 2.40 -1.85 -5.08
CA CYS A 40 1.09 -2.17 -4.55
C CYS A 40 1.01 -3.66 -4.21
N ARG A 41 0.73 -3.97 -2.95
CA ARG A 41 0.72 -5.36 -2.47
C ARG A 41 -0.29 -6.24 -3.21
N ASP A 42 -1.46 -5.70 -3.52
CA ASP A 42 -2.50 -6.46 -4.21
C ASP A 42 -2.14 -6.77 -5.66
N GLU A 43 -1.38 -5.89 -6.35
CA GLU A 43 -0.85 -6.15 -7.68
C GLU A 43 0.20 -7.25 -7.68
N ILE A 44 1.05 -7.32 -6.64
CA ILE A 44 1.99 -8.44 -6.44
C ILE A 44 1.22 -9.74 -6.28
N LYS A 45 0.17 -9.75 -5.45
CA LYS A 45 -0.68 -10.93 -5.25
C LYS A 45 -1.34 -11.38 -6.56
N GLU A 46 -1.90 -10.44 -7.32
CA GLU A 46 -2.50 -10.73 -8.63
C GLU A 46 -1.48 -11.34 -9.60
N GLY A 47 -0.25 -10.82 -9.62
CA GLY A 47 0.86 -11.36 -10.40
C GLY A 47 1.22 -12.80 -10.00
N LEU A 48 1.30 -13.08 -8.70
CA LEU A 48 1.58 -14.42 -8.18
C LEU A 48 0.49 -15.43 -8.58
N VAL A 49 -0.78 -15.04 -8.48
CA VAL A 49 -1.91 -15.91 -8.88
C VAL A 49 -1.86 -16.22 -10.38
N ARG A 50 -1.50 -15.25 -11.22
CA ARG A 50 -1.38 -15.47 -12.68
C ARG A 50 -0.26 -16.42 -13.05
N THR A 51 0.77 -16.55 -12.21
CA THR A 51 1.93 -17.42 -12.44
C THR A 51 1.69 -18.82 -11.86
N ALA A 52 0.79 -18.98 -10.90
CA ALA A 52 0.46 -20.27 -10.31
C ALA A 52 -0.28 -21.16 -11.34
N SER A 53 0.29 -22.35 -11.62
CA SER A 53 -0.18 -23.24 -12.68
C SER A 53 -1.51 -23.94 -12.41
N ASP A 54 -1.98 -23.98 -11.15
CA ASP A 54 -2.99 -24.95 -10.70
C ASP A 54 -4.40 -24.37 -10.51
N GLY A 55 -4.66 -23.13 -10.87
CA GLY A 55 -6.04 -22.56 -10.76
C GLY A 55 -6.64 -22.61 -9.35
N GLY A 56 -5.84 -22.97 -8.33
CA GLY A 56 -6.26 -23.07 -6.95
C GLY A 56 -6.63 -21.71 -6.34
N GLU A 57 -7.61 -21.71 -5.44
CA GLU A 57 -7.94 -20.51 -4.68
C GLU A 57 -6.70 -20.03 -3.88
N PRO A 58 -6.48 -18.72 -3.82
CA PRO A 58 -5.34 -18.14 -3.11
C PRO A 58 -5.49 -18.39 -1.59
N GLY A 59 -4.89 -19.45 -1.10
CA GLY A 59 -4.87 -19.77 0.32
C GLY A 59 -4.08 -18.76 1.19
N ALA A 60 -4.10 -18.97 2.50
CA ALA A 60 -3.38 -18.14 3.47
C ALA A 60 -1.87 -18.05 3.17
N ASP A 61 -1.29 -19.07 2.56
CA ASP A 61 0.12 -19.10 2.18
C ASP A 61 0.44 -18.12 1.07
N LEU A 62 -0.43 -17.96 0.07
CA LEU A 62 -0.26 -16.97 -0.99
C LEU A 62 -0.36 -15.53 -0.43
N GLN A 63 -1.27 -15.29 0.52
CA GLN A 63 -1.39 -14.01 1.19
C GLN A 63 -0.10 -13.64 1.93
N ARG A 64 0.48 -14.60 2.65
CA ARG A 64 1.74 -14.44 3.37
C ARG A 64 2.88 -14.20 2.40
N HIS A 65 2.99 -15.03 1.37
CA HIS A 65 4.03 -14.90 0.35
C HIS A 65 3.97 -13.56 -0.38
N ALA A 66 2.79 -13.10 -0.80
CA ALA A 66 2.63 -11.78 -1.41
C ALA A 66 3.06 -10.64 -0.46
N THR A 67 2.83 -10.80 0.84
CA THR A 67 3.27 -9.84 1.85
C THR A 67 4.79 -9.86 2.00
N ASP A 68 5.42 -11.02 2.02
CA ASP A 68 6.88 -11.14 2.12
C ASP A 68 7.55 -10.56 0.87
N VAL A 69 7.10 -10.91 -0.33
CA VAL A 69 7.59 -10.33 -1.60
C VAL A 69 7.45 -8.81 -1.62
N PHE A 70 6.32 -8.29 -1.13
CA PHE A 70 6.11 -6.83 -1.05
C PHE A 70 7.20 -6.14 -0.23
N PHE A 71 7.49 -6.64 0.98
CA PHE A 71 8.51 -6.04 1.84
C PHE A 71 9.95 -6.29 1.33
N ASP A 72 10.22 -7.43 0.69
CA ASP A 72 11.51 -7.72 0.06
C ASP A 72 11.81 -6.74 -1.08
N VAL A 73 10.81 -6.43 -1.92
CA VAL A 73 10.94 -5.43 -2.99
C VAL A 73 11.19 -4.04 -2.40
N LEU A 74 10.48 -3.64 -1.33
CA LEU A 74 10.72 -2.36 -0.67
C LEU A 74 12.14 -2.29 -0.11
N ALA A 75 12.58 -3.31 0.61
CA ALA A 75 13.94 -3.36 1.18
C ALA A 75 15.02 -3.31 0.09
N LEU A 76 14.82 -4.03 -1.02
CA LEU A 76 15.73 -4.01 -2.16
C LEU A 76 15.85 -2.61 -2.77
N LEU A 77 14.73 -1.97 -3.09
CA LEU A 77 14.74 -0.65 -3.74
C LEU A 77 15.31 0.42 -2.84
N LEU A 78 14.86 0.47 -1.58
CA LEU A 78 15.34 1.44 -0.60
C LEU A 78 16.82 1.23 -0.29
N GLY A 79 17.27 0.00 -0.13
CA GLY A 79 18.68 -0.34 0.08
C GLY A 79 19.58 0.02 -1.12
N ARG A 80 18.98 0.24 -2.30
CA ARG A 80 19.67 0.74 -3.50
C ARG A 80 19.48 2.25 -3.73
N GLY A 81 18.92 2.97 -2.75
CA GLY A 81 18.73 4.41 -2.81
C GLY A 81 17.52 4.87 -3.63
N VAL A 82 16.59 3.96 -3.97
CA VAL A 82 15.40 4.29 -4.76
C VAL A 82 14.25 4.68 -3.84
N THR A 83 13.74 5.91 -4.01
CA THR A 83 12.48 6.36 -3.37
C THR A 83 11.30 5.57 -3.93
N VAL A 84 10.35 5.18 -3.09
CA VAL A 84 9.17 4.40 -3.49
C VAL A 84 7.89 4.88 -2.80
N VAL A 85 6.76 4.70 -3.47
CA VAL A 85 5.43 4.74 -2.86
C VAL A 85 4.98 3.30 -2.65
N ALA A 86 4.66 2.92 -1.41
CA ALA A 86 4.21 1.59 -1.04
C ALA A 86 2.74 1.61 -0.63
N GLU A 87 1.92 0.70 -1.17
CA GLU A 87 0.48 0.66 -0.89
C GLU A 87 0.04 -0.72 -0.39
N ALA A 88 -0.66 -0.74 0.73
CA ALA A 88 -1.39 -1.89 1.22
C ALA A 88 -2.45 -1.52 2.27
N ALA A 89 -3.43 -2.43 2.46
CA ALA A 89 -4.46 -2.31 3.50
C ALA A 89 -4.10 -3.07 4.78
N PHE A 90 -2.83 -3.12 5.16
CA PHE A 90 -2.43 -3.83 6.36
C PHE A 90 -2.84 -3.09 7.63
N GLN A 91 -3.17 -3.85 8.66
CA GLN A 91 -3.34 -3.37 10.02
C GLN A 91 -1.98 -3.03 10.66
N ASP A 92 -1.99 -2.25 11.74
CA ASP A 92 -0.78 -1.87 12.48
C ASP A 92 0.13 -3.08 12.82
N ARG A 93 -0.45 -4.18 13.28
CA ARG A 93 0.27 -5.41 13.62
C ARG A 93 1.12 -6.01 12.48
N VAL A 94 0.82 -5.65 11.23
CA VAL A 94 1.61 -6.06 10.05
C VAL A 94 2.57 -4.94 9.63
N TRP A 95 2.07 -3.70 9.56
CA TRP A 95 2.88 -2.56 9.15
C TRP A 95 4.02 -2.27 10.12
N ALA A 96 3.73 -2.09 11.42
CA ALA A 96 4.70 -1.58 12.38
C ALA A 96 5.98 -2.44 12.43
N PRO A 97 5.93 -3.77 12.65
CA PRO A 97 7.15 -4.58 12.73
C PRO A 97 7.93 -4.66 11.42
N ARG A 98 7.26 -4.50 10.27
CA ARG A 98 7.88 -4.58 8.94
C ARG A 98 8.45 -3.25 8.47
N LEU A 99 7.87 -2.12 8.89
CA LEU A 99 8.36 -0.78 8.55
C LEU A 99 9.52 -0.35 9.44
N GLU A 100 9.58 -0.82 10.68
CA GLU A 100 10.62 -0.41 11.63
C GLU A 100 12.05 -0.64 11.10
N PRO A 101 12.40 -1.79 10.51
CA PRO A 101 13.71 -1.97 9.91
C PRO A 101 14.01 -1.03 8.74
N LEU A 102 12.99 -0.63 7.99
CA LEU A 102 13.14 0.24 6.82
C LEU A 102 13.44 1.69 7.21
N ARG A 103 13.10 2.11 8.43
CA ARG A 103 13.45 3.44 8.98
C ARG A 103 14.96 3.68 9.08
N ALA A 104 15.74 2.61 9.20
CA ALA A 104 17.20 2.72 9.22
C ALA A 104 17.78 3.13 7.85
N ILE A 105 17.10 2.80 6.76
CA ILE A 105 17.61 3.00 5.39
C ILE A 105 16.78 3.99 4.56
N ALA A 106 15.64 4.43 5.06
CA ALA A 106 14.74 5.36 4.35
C ALA A 106 14.06 6.35 5.30
N ARG A 107 13.73 7.54 4.77
CA ARG A 107 12.83 8.48 5.45
C ARG A 107 11.39 8.01 5.22
N VAL A 108 10.75 7.50 6.26
CA VAL A 108 9.37 6.98 6.18
C VAL A 108 8.37 8.12 6.39
N ARG A 109 7.34 8.18 5.55
CA ARG A 109 6.18 9.06 5.66
C ARG A 109 4.91 8.25 5.44
N LEU A 110 3.85 8.56 6.16
CA LEU A 110 2.60 7.83 6.09
C LEU A 110 1.48 8.74 5.56
N VAL A 111 0.82 8.31 4.49
CA VAL A 111 -0.43 8.88 3.98
C VAL A 111 -1.55 7.92 4.34
N LEU A 112 -2.44 8.34 5.22
CA LEU A 112 -3.58 7.55 5.68
C LEU A 112 -4.84 7.98 4.94
N CYS A 113 -5.31 7.12 4.03
CA CYS A 113 -6.58 7.32 3.32
C CYS A 113 -7.76 6.99 4.24
N GLU A 114 -8.62 7.96 4.46
CA GLU A 114 -9.82 7.85 5.27
C GLU A 114 -11.06 7.99 4.39
N VAL A 115 -12.08 7.20 4.69
CA VAL A 115 -13.38 7.21 4.03
C VAL A 115 -14.39 6.55 4.93
N GLU A 116 -15.65 6.97 4.87
CA GLU A 116 -16.77 6.34 5.55
C GLU A 116 -16.86 4.84 5.20
N SER A 117 -17.18 4.03 6.21
CA SER A 117 -17.20 2.56 6.08
C SER A 117 -18.17 2.08 5.00
N GLU A 118 -19.33 2.72 4.89
CA GLU A 118 -20.36 2.38 3.92
C GLU A 118 -19.89 2.68 2.49
N LEU A 119 -19.38 3.89 2.25
CA LEU A 119 -18.82 4.27 0.96
C LEU A 119 -17.64 3.40 0.55
N ALA A 120 -16.79 2.99 1.52
CA ALA A 120 -15.69 2.07 1.24
C ALA A 120 -16.18 0.70 0.77
N ARG A 121 -17.27 0.19 1.40
CA ARG A 121 -17.89 -1.08 1.02
C ARG A 121 -18.51 -0.97 -0.38
N GLU A 122 -19.32 0.05 -0.64
CA GLU A 122 -19.91 0.29 -1.95
C GLU A 122 -18.86 0.33 -3.07
N ARG A 123 -17.76 1.04 -2.86
CA ARG A 123 -16.66 1.11 -3.82
C ARG A 123 -15.94 -0.22 -4.02
N LYS A 124 -15.84 -1.05 -2.98
CA LYS A 124 -15.27 -2.40 -3.06
C LYS A 124 -16.18 -3.29 -3.89
N ASP A 125 -17.48 -3.28 -3.62
CA ASP A 125 -18.49 -4.10 -4.30
C ASP A 125 -18.61 -3.72 -5.78
N ALA A 126 -18.67 -2.43 -6.09
CA ALA A 126 -18.69 -1.92 -7.47
C ALA A 126 -17.46 -2.37 -8.29
N ARG A 127 -16.28 -2.42 -7.67
CA ARG A 127 -15.06 -2.92 -8.33
C ARG A 127 -15.09 -4.43 -8.57
N GLY A 128 -15.67 -5.21 -7.67
CA GLY A 128 -15.85 -6.65 -7.84
C GLY A 128 -16.78 -6.99 -9.03
N LEU A 129 -17.81 -6.19 -9.23
CA LEU A 129 -18.74 -6.34 -10.36
C LEU A 129 -18.10 -5.94 -11.71
N GLY A 130 -17.18 -4.98 -11.70
CA GLY A 130 -16.52 -4.47 -12.92
C GLY A 130 -15.36 -5.34 -13.43
N ASP A 131 -14.78 -6.19 -12.60
CA ASP A 131 -13.66 -7.08 -12.96
C ASP A 131 -13.83 -8.45 -12.29
N PRO A 132 -14.48 -9.42 -12.98
CA PRO A 132 -14.67 -10.77 -12.47
C PRO A 132 -13.36 -11.53 -12.22
N ALA A 133 -12.28 -11.19 -12.94
CA ALA A 133 -10.97 -11.76 -12.69
C ALA A 133 -10.45 -11.30 -11.34
N ARG A 134 -10.62 -10.03 -11.00
CA ARG A 134 -10.24 -9.47 -9.71
C ARG A 134 -11.03 -10.06 -8.54
N ALA A 135 -12.30 -10.36 -8.73
CA ALA A 135 -13.13 -11.04 -7.73
C ALA A 135 -12.55 -12.42 -7.33
N ARG A 136 -11.96 -13.15 -8.29
CA ARG A 136 -11.25 -14.43 -8.02
C ARG A 136 -10.01 -14.25 -7.16
N PHE A 137 -9.34 -13.10 -7.24
CA PHE A 137 -8.13 -12.81 -6.47
C PHE A 137 -8.42 -12.31 -5.05
N HIS A 138 -9.64 -11.86 -4.81
CA HIS A 138 -10.11 -11.35 -3.53
C HIS A 138 -11.41 -12.05 -3.11
N PRO A 139 -11.41 -13.38 -2.87
CA PRO A 139 -12.60 -14.09 -2.45
C PRO A 139 -13.18 -13.44 -1.18
N GLU A 140 -14.49 -13.32 -1.14
CA GLU A 140 -15.21 -12.82 0.03
C GLU A 140 -14.83 -13.67 1.24
N GLY A 141 -14.33 -13.04 2.30
CA GLY A 141 -13.88 -13.72 3.52
C GLY A 141 -12.40 -14.02 3.66
N ALA A 142 -11.57 -13.82 2.64
CA ALA A 142 -10.11 -14.05 2.72
C ALA A 142 -9.34 -13.02 3.55
N GLY A 143 -10.00 -12.33 4.44
CA GLY A 143 -9.45 -11.40 5.42
C GLY A 143 -10.44 -11.27 6.58
N HIS A 144 -10.65 -12.35 7.32
CA HIS A 144 -11.61 -12.40 8.45
C HIS A 144 -11.45 -11.27 9.47
N ASP A 145 -10.27 -10.68 9.56
CA ASP A 145 -9.99 -9.52 10.42
C ASP A 145 -10.41 -8.16 9.80
N GLN A 146 -10.74 -8.11 8.51
CA GLN A 146 -11.06 -6.85 7.82
C GLN A 146 -12.55 -6.63 7.60
N ALA A 147 -13.37 -7.65 7.72
CA ALA A 147 -14.81 -7.59 7.41
C ALA A 147 -15.67 -7.12 8.59
N THR A 148 -15.20 -7.26 9.83
CA THR A 148 -15.97 -6.95 11.03
C THR A 148 -15.27 -6.00 11.99
N GLY A 149 -14.01 -5.64 11.74
CA GLY A 149 -13.18 -4.85 12.65
C GLY A 149 -12.98 -3.41 12.17
N GLN A 150 -12.82 -2.54 13.13
CA GLN A 150 -12.30 -1.21 12.93
C GLN A 150 -10.89 -1.33 12.29
N PHE A 151 -10.63 -0.61 11.17
CA PHE A 151 -9.30 -0.54 10.59
C PHE A 151 -8.33 0.07 11.60
N ASP A 152 -7.26 -0.66 11.90
CA ASP A 152 -6.21 -0.24 12.82
C ASP A 152 -5.02 0.29 12.01
N PRO A 153 -4.89 1.63 11.85
CA PRO A 153 -3.83 2.22 11.03
C PRO A 153 -2.45 2.05 11.67
N PRO A 154 -1.37 2.11 10.87
CA PRO A 154 -0.01 2.08 11.40
C PRO A 154 0.22 3.16 12.45
N ARG A 155 0.80 2.77 13.61
CA ARG A 155 1.09 3.65 14.75
C ARG A 155 2.59 3.91 14.90
N LEU A 156 3.23 4.21 13.79
CA LEU A 156 4.65 4.55 13.79
C LEU A 156 4.85 6.02 14.14
N ASP A 157 5.91 6.31 14.89
CA ASP A 157 6.37 7.67 15.13
C ASP A 157 7.11 8.19 13.87
N VAL A 158 6.31 8.56 12.87
CA VAL A 158 6.75 9.12 11.59
C VAL A 158 5.78 10.22 11.16
N PRO A 159 6.20 11.16 10.31
CA PRO A 159 5.29 12.15 9.75
C PRO A 159 4.08 11.46 9.07
N MET A 160 2.88 11.87 9.46
CA MET A 160 1.62 11.31 8.95
C MET A 160 0.72 12.40 8.40
N LEU A 161 0.15 12.16 7.22
CA LEU A 161 -0.89 12.97 6.61
C LEU A 161 -2.17 12.14 6.49
N ARG A 162 -3.27 12.61 7.07
CA ARG A 162 -4.61 12.04 6.88
C ARG A 162 -5.24 12.67 5.64
N VAL A 163 -5.80 11.83 4.77
CA VAL A 163 -6.42 12.25 3.52
C VAL A 163 -7.82 11.69 3.45
N ASP A 164 -8.83 12.56 3.53
CA ASP A 164 -10.19 12.19 3.19
C ASP A 164 -10.29 11.97 1.67
N THR A 165 -10.77 10.79 1.31
CA THR A 165 -10.90 10.35 -0.08
C THR A 165 -12.37 10.17 -0.50
N SER A 166 -13.31 10.71 0.26
CA SER A 166 -14.75 10.54 0.04
C SER A 166 -15.20 11.19 -1.26
N ASP A 167 -14.75 12.42 -1.50
CA ASP A 167 -15.04 13.20 -2.71
C ASP A 167 -13.79 14.00 -3.10
N GLY A 168 -12.95 13.42 -3.96
CA GLY A 168 -11.62 13.93 -4.25
C GLY A 168 -10.63 13.66 -3.11
N TYR A 169 -9.73 14.62 -2.87
CA TYR A 169 -8.73 14.55 -1.81
C TYR A 169 -8.81 15.80 -0.92
N ARG A 170 -8.80 15.58 0.41
CA ARG A 170 -8.66 16.64 1.41
C ARG A 170 -7.62 16.22 2.45
N PRO A 171 -6.46 16.88 2.53
CA PRO A 171 -6.06 18.04 1.70
C PRO A 171 -5.95 17.69 0.21
N ASP A 172 -5.80 18.71 -0.63
CA ASP A 172 -5.71 18.54 -2.07
C ASP A 172 -4.47 17.73 -2.51
N PHE A 173 -4.45 17.33 -3.77
CA PHE A 173 -3.39 16.46 -4.28
C PHE A 173 -2.01 17.12 -4.24
N ASP A 174 -1.91 18.43 -4.44
CA ASP A 174 -0.64 19.17 -4.41
C ASP A 174 -0.04 19.18 -3.00
N ALA A 175 -0.87 19.36 -1.98
CA ALA A 175 -0.43 19.24 -0.58
C ALA A 175 0.05 17.82 -0.22
N ILE A 176 -0.59 16.77 -0.78
CA ILE A 176 -0.15 15.39 -0.59
C ILE A 176 1.21 15.16 -1.27
N VAL A 177 1.42 15.71 -2.47
CA VAL A 177 2.69 15.62 -3.20
C VAL A 177 3.80 16.35 -2.44
N GLU A 178 3.53 17.55 -1.90
CA GLU A 178 4.47 18.29 -1.09
C GLU A 178 4.87 17.50 0.17
N PHE A 179 3.88 16.98 0.88
CA PHE A 179 4.12 16.10 2.03
C PHE A 179 4.99 14.89 1.68
N ALA A 180 4.77 14.25 0.54
CA ALA A 180 5.53 13.08 0.11
C ALA A 180 6.99 13.41 -0.24
N ARG A 181 7.26 14.61 -0.74
CA ARG A 181 8.61 15.07 -1.07
C ARG A 181 9.44 15.44 0.15
N GLY A 182 8.82 15.96 1.19
CA GLY A 182 9.42 16.30 2.48
C GLY A 182 10.29 17.48 2.54
#